data_19cfd4c9dd8fdfac75cb102119ad59f8
#
_entry.id   19cfd4c9dd8fdfac75cb102119ad59f8
#
_cell.length_a   1.000
_cell.length_b   1.000
_cell.length_c   1.000
_cell.angle_alpha   90.00
_cell.angle_beta   90.00
_cell.angle_gamma   90.00
#
_symmetry.space_group_name_H-M   'P 1'
#
loop_
_entity.id
_entity.type
_entity.pdbx_description
1 polymer ?
#
loop_
_entity_poly.entity_id
_entity_poly.type
_entity_poly.pdbx_seq_one_letter_code
_entity_poly.pdbx_strand_id
1 'polypeptide(L)'
;MRTRHTPILPLLAASALLTAAAPAPDARVTLLDAMAEELQRNQQQLKLQNHDAPYFMSYQLKETEQSALTARYGAIFVDDTYHDRKLYVDVRVGSYDFDNSGPEEYEYFGGGRGSSYVPNPDGPIDDSPLALRTSLWLVTDQKYKAALSQFLKKKGDNVYAVEDPKQPPSFSKEKPARYVQTPVAFPFDHDRWARVARDVSERFKAHPELFDSEVRVTADKVKRLFVSTEGSRIVTEETMYGLHVSAVTRADDGQLLDDSRNYYAPTEAGLPDDKKIADAATKVIEELLALRKAPAIDPYTGPAILAPEAAGVLFHEAVGHRLEGDRQDGDGEGKTFKGQVGKQVLPPFISIVDDPTVRSLQGEPLNGFYEYDEEGVKGQKTVLVEKGVLRSYLLSRRPLEGFLLSNGHGRSQGTRKPVARMANLIADSTKQVDDVELKKQLIAEAKRQGKPYGLIIRDITGGNTNTSSYGYQAFKGVPRMVYRVDVKTGEESLVRGVEIVGTPLSSINRIMATGRKQGVFNGFCGAESGNVPVSTVAPALLLQEIELQRAMEGKDRPPILMSPASSTTASGEVK
;
A
#
# COMPACT_ATOMS: atom_id res chain seq x y z
N MET A 1 -65.38 10.93 -75.66
CA MET A 1 -64.96 10.65 -74.27
C MET A 1 -63.70 9.81 -74.25
N ARG A 2 -62.55 10.40 -73.96
CA ARG A 2 -61.25 9.70 -73.91
C ARG A 2 -60.84 9.50 -72.45
N THR A 3 -60.84 8.28 -72.00
CA THR A 3 -60.35 7.89 -70.70
C THR A 3 -58.80 7.81 -70.71
N ARG A 4 -58.12 8.58 -69.82
CA ARG A 4 -56.69 8.55 -69.62
C ARG A 4 -56.37 7.48 -68.56
N HIS A 5 -55.60 6.53 -68.94
CA HIS A 5 -54.96 5.58 -67.98
C HIS A 5 -53.62 6.15 -67.48
N THR A 6 -53.53 6.29 -66.17
CA THR A 6 -52.24 6.64 -65.47
C THR A 6 -51.55 5.36 -65.08
N PRO A 7 -50.26 5.17 -65.40
CA PRO A 7 -49.51 3.99 -64.92
C PRO A 7 -49.07 4.15 -63.44
N ILE A 8 -49.33 3.15 -62.62
CA ILE A 8 -48.86 3.01 -61.24
C ILE A 8 -47.48 2.38 -61.33
N LEU A 9 -46.42 3.13 -60.88
CA LEU A 9 -45.08 2.62 -60.68
C LEU A 9 -45.02 1.87 -59.32
N PRO A 10 -44.45 0.67 -59.23
CA PRO A 10 -44.25 0.02 -57.95
C PRO A 10 -43.03 0.63 -57.20
N LEU A 11 -43.23 1.10 -55.98
CA LEU A 11 -42.21 1.53 -55.06
C LEU A 11 -41.46 0.27 -54.58
N LEU A 12 -40.20 0.07 -55.04
CA LEU A 12 -39.28 -0.88 -54.47
C LEU A 12 -38.75 -0.32 -53.14
N ALA A 13 -39.24 -0.86 -52.03
CA ALA A 13 -38.68 -0.60 -50.71
C ALA A 13 -37.34 -1.35 -50.58
N ALA A 14 -36.24 -0.62 -50.71
CA ALA A 14 -34.89 -1.14 -50.38
C ALA A 14 -34.76 -1.26 -48.84
N SER A 15 -34.90 -2.45 -48.31
CA SER A 15 -34.57 -2.77 -46.93
C SER A 15 -33.05 -2.71 -46.76
N ALA A 16 -32.54 -1.60 -46.23
CA ALA A 16 -31.15 -1.51 -45.80
C ALA A 16 -30.98 -2.42 -44.55
N LEU A 17 -30.39 -3.58 -44.73
CA LEU A 17 -29.84 -4.40 -43.66
C LEU A 17 -28.70 -3.61 -43.01
N LEU A 18 -28.98 -2.97 -41.88
CA LEU A 18 -27.94 -2.50 -40.96
C LEU A 18 -27.21 -3.73 -40.40
N THR A 19 -26.15 -4.12 -41.04
CA THR A 19 -25.17 -5.04 -40.42
C THR A 19 -24.58 -4.29 -39.25
N ALA A 20 -24.98 -4.63 -38.03
CA ALA A 20 -24.28 -4.18 -36.84
C ALA A 20 -22.81 -4.64 -36.98
N ALA A 21 -21.90 -3.69 -37.11
CA ALA A 21 -20.48 -3.99 -37.08
C ALA A 21 -20.18 -4.76 -35.78
N ALA A 22 -19.47 -5.88 -35.89
CA ALA A 22 -19.01 -6.59 -34.72
C ALA A 22 -18.22 -5.61 -33.83
N PRO A 23 -18.42 -5.63 -32.51
CA PRO A 23 -17.67 -4.76 -31.63
C PRO A 23 -16.18 -4.98 -31.86
N ALA A 24 -15.41 -3.88 -31.87
CA ALA A 24 -13.97 -3.95 -32.01
C ALA A 24 -13.39 -4.89 -30.92
N PRO A 25 -12.42 -5.74 -31.25
CA PRO A 25 -11.83 -6.64 -30.28
C PRO A 25 -11.23 -5.83 -29.12
N ASP A 26 -11.38 -6.35 -27.89
CA ASP A 26 -10.81 -5.72 -26.70
C ASP A 26 -9.26 -5.72 -26.84
N ALA A 27 -8.67 -4.52 -26.91
CA ALA A 27 -7.23 -4.35 -27.08
C ALA A 27 -6.42 -5.06 -25.97
N ARG A 28 -6.97 -5.12 -24.75
CA ARG A 28 -6.35 -5.84 -23.63
C ARG A 28 -6.24 -7.33 -23.90
N VAL A 29 -7.28 -7.93 -24.49
CA VAL A 29 -7.28 -9.34 -24.88
C VAL A 29 -6.30 -9.58 -26.03
N THR A 30 -6.22 -8.67 -26.99
CA THR A 30 -5.24 -8.74 -28.10
C THR A 30 -3.80 -8.73 -27.58
N LEU A 31 -3.48 -7.86 -26.62
CA LEU A 31 -2.16 -7.82 -25.98
C LEU A 31 -1.91 -9.07 -25.11
N LEU A 32 -2.92 -9.54 -24.37
CA LEU A 32 -2.83 -10.77 -23.58
C LEU A 32 -2.56 -12.00 -24.47
N ASP A 33 -3.18 -12.06 -25.65
CA ASP A 33 -2.93 -13.11 -26.64
C ASP A 33 -1.49 -13.05 -27.17
N ALA A 34 -1.01 -11.85 -27.50
CA ALA A 34 0.38 -11.63 -27.94
C ALA A 34 1.41 -12.07 -26.86
N MET A 35 1.13 -11.75 -25.59
CA MET A 35 1.95 -12.22 -24.47
C MET A 35 1.94 -13.74 -24.37
N ALA A 36 0.78 -14.39 -24.50
CA ALA A 36 0.65 -15.84 -24.44
C ALA A 36 1.34 -16.54 -25.62
N GLU A 37 1.26 -15.98 -26.83
CA GLU A 37 1.98 -16.50 -28.00
C GLU A 37 3.50 -16.44 -27.81
N GLU A 38 4.01 -15.32 -27.29
CA GLU A 38 5.45 -15.17 -27.04
C GLU A 38 5.92 -16.09 -25.90
N LEU A 39 5.11 -16.23 -24.84
CA LEU A 39 5.37 -17.17 -23.76
C LEU A 39 5.46 -18.62 -24.28
N GLN A 40 4.50 -19.02 -25.10
CA GLN A 40 4.48 -20.36 -25.70
C GLN A 40 5.68 -20.58 -26.62
N ARG A 41 6.07 -19.59 -27.45
CA ARG A 41 7.26 -19.65 -28.29
C ARG A 41 8.52 -19.86 -27.45
N ASN A 42 8.69 -19.08 -26.37
CA ASN A 42 9.84 -19.23 -25.48
C ASN A 42 9.82 -20.58 -24.75
N GLN A 43 8.66 -21.05 -24.28
CA GLN A 43 8.55 -22.36 -23.62
C GLN A 43 9.01 -23.50 -24.54
N GLN A 44 8.74 -23.43 -25.84
CA GLN A 44 9.09 -24.47 -26.81
C GLN A 44 10.55 -24.39 -27.30
N GLN A 45 11.13 -23.19 -27.36
CA GLN A 45 12.38 -22.95 -28.07
C GLN A 45 13.53 -22.41 -27.21
N LEU A 46 13.22 -21.81 -26.04
CA LEU A 46 14.23 -21.17 -25.22
C LEU A 46 15.04 -22.20 -24.43
N LYS A 47 16.20 -22.56 -25.00
CA LYS A 47 17.15 -23.48 -24.39
C LYS A 47 18.56 -23.22 -24.92
N LEU A 48 19.51 -23.07 -24.02
CA LEU A 48 20.92 -23.10 -24.38
C LEU A 48 21.41 -24.54 -24.52
N GLN A 49 22.35 -24.78 -25.43
CA GLN A 49 22.92 -26.10 -25.67
C GLN A 49 23.53 -26.67 -24.36
N ASN A 50 23.20 -27.88 -24.01
CA ASN A 50 23.64 -28.61 -22.82
C ASN A 50 23.17 -27.99 -21.47
N HIS A 51 22.14 -27.16 -21.48
CA HIS A 51 21.53 -26.59 -20.27
C HIS A 51 20.05 -26.88 -20.18
N ASP A 52 19.49 -26.75 -18.98
CA ASP A 52 18.05 -26.97 -18.73
C ASP A 52 17.21 -25.82 -19.31
N ALA A 53 16.07 -26.18 -19.90
CA ALA A 53 15.05 -25.21 -20.28
C ALA A 53 14.33 -24.67 -19.02
N PRO A 54 13.70 -23.49 -19.08
CA PRO A 54 12.84 -23.03 -17.99
C PRO A 54 11.69 -24.01 -17.74
N TYR A 55 11.45 -24.34 -16.47
CA TYR A 55 10.27 -25.14 -16.08
C TYR A 55 9.04 -24.27 -15.87
N PHE A 56 9.25 -23.01 -15.49
CA PHE A 56 8.22 -22.01 -15.29
C PHE A 56 8.63 -20.66 -15.86
N MET A 57 7.67 -19.99 -16.49
CA MET A 57 7.79 -18.58 -16.90
C MET A 57 6.45 -17.89 -16.70
N SER A 58 6.51 -16.61 -16.36
CA SER A 58 5.35 -15.73 -16.38
C SER A 58 5.71 -14.35 -16.94
N TYR A 59 4.74 -13.73 -17.59
CA TYR A 59 4.82 -12.36 -18.08
C TYR A 59 3.73 -11.52 -17.43
N GLN A 60 4.08 -10.33 -16.99
CA GLN A 60 3.15 -9.31 -16.56
C GLN A 60 3.41 -8.02 -17.33
N LEU A 61 2.37 -7.44 -17.91
CA LEU A 61 2.34 -6.06 -18.40
C LEU A 61 1.53 -5.25 -17.40
N LYS A 62 2.13 -4.22 -16.83
CA LYS A 62 1.49 -3.28 -15.92
C LYS A 62 1.44 -1.92 -16.60
N GLU A 63 0.24 -1.46 -16.92
CA GLU A 63 -0.02 -0.14 -17.49
C GLU A 63 -0.55 0.78 -16.40
N THR A 64 0.06 1.95 -16.27
CA THR A 64 -0.31 2.95 -15.27
C THR A 64 -0.71 4.24 -15.97
N GLU A 65 -1.91 4.70 -15.71
CA GLU A 65 -2.41 6.03 -16.07
C GLU A 65 -2.61 6.83 -14.78
N GLN A 66 -2.03 8.03 -14.71
CA GLN A 66 -2.13 8.89 -13.53
C GLN A 66 -2.40 10.33 -13.93
N SER A 67 -3.24 11.01 -13.15
CA SER A 67 -3.39 12.46 -13.15
C SER A 67 -3.11 12.99 -11.76
N ALA A 68 -2.36 14.09 -11.66
CA ALA A 68 -1.99 14.71 -10.39
C ALA A 68 -2.12 16.24 -10.47
N LEU A 69 -2.90 16.80 -9.56
CA LEU A 69 -3.03 18.23 -9.34
C LEU A 69 -2.54 18.57 -7.94
N THR A 70 -1.67 19.58 -7.82
CA THR A 70 -1.25 20.12 -6.52
C THR A 70 -1.42 21.63 -6.51
N ALA A 71 -2.12 22.13 -5.50
CA ALA A 71 -2.29 23.56 -5.28
C ALA A 71 -1.71 23.98 -3.92
N ARG A 72 -1.12 25.16 -3.90
CA ARG A 72 -0.62 25.84 -2.70
C ARG A 72 -1.00 27.31 -2.75
N TYR A 73 -1.47 27.86 -1.65
CA TYR A 73 -1.80 29.29 -1.55
C TYR A 73 -2.69 29.81 -2.70
N GLY A 74 -3.67 29.03 -3.13
CA GLY A 74 -4.62 29.40 -4.20
C GLY A 74 -4.06 29.31 -5.63
N ALA A 75 -2.86 28.75 -5.84
CA ALA A 75 -2.26 28.57 -7.15
C ALA A 75 -1.94 27.09 -7.42
N ILE A 76 -2.06 26.66 -8.67
CA ILE A 76 -1.63 25.33 -9.10
C ILE A 76 -0.10 25.32 -9.22
N PHE A 77 0.54 24.34 -8.59
CA PHE A 77 1.99 24.10 -8.62
C PHE A 77 2.35 22.87 -9.46
N VAL A 78 1.45 21.86 -9.49
CA VAL A 78 1.63 20.65 -10.30
C VAL A 78 0.32 20.40 -11.03
N ASP A 79 0.42 20.09 -12.29
CA ASP A 79 -0.66 19.70 -13.19
C ASP A 79 -0.06 18.72 -14.21
N ASP A 80 0.04 17.45 -13.79
CA ASP A 80 0.76 16.43 -14.54
C ASP A 80 -0.15 15.25 -14.88
N THR A 81 0.09 14.68 -16.06
CA THR A 81 -0.43 13.39 -16.46
C THR A 81 0.73 12.45 -16.79
N TYR A 82 0.58 11.21 -16.41
CA TYR A 82 1.59 10.19 -16.62
C TYR A 82 0.95 8.92 -17.18
N HIS A 83 1.58 8.33 -18.19
CA HIS A 83 1.16 7.07 -18.78
C HIS A 83 2.40 6.25 -19.11
N ASP A 84 2.49 5.05 -18.54
CA ASP A 84 3.56 4.12 -18.86
C ASP A 84 3.09 2.67 -18.90
N ARG A 85 3.93 1.82 -19.50
CA ARG A 85 3.80 0.36 -19.48
C ARG A 85 5.10 -0.27 -19.04
N LYS A 86 5.04 -1.11 -18.01
CA LYS A 86 6.19 -1.86 -17.49
C LYS A 86 5.99 -3.36 -17.68
N LEU A 87 7.07 -4.03 -18.04
CA LEU A 87 7.12 -5.48 -18.21
C LEU A 87 7.85 -6.11 -17.03
N TYR A 88 7.22 -7.08 -16.40
CA TYR A 88 7.88 -7.98 -15.47
C TYR A 88 7.89 -9.40 -16.05
N VAL A 89 9.05 -10.02 -16.03
CA VAL A 89 9.28 -11.37 -16.55
C VAL A 89 9.93 -12.20 -15.45
N ASP A 90 9.26 -13.29 -15.04
CA ASP A 90 9.84 -14.31 -14.17
C ASP A 90 10.22 -15.52 -15.01
N VAL A 91 11.46 -15.99 -14.84
CA VAL A 91 11.98 -17.19 -15.52
C VAL A 91 12.62 -18.09 -14.46
N ARG A 92 12.19 -19.35 -14.40
CA ARG A 92 12.69 -20.29 -13.42
C ARG A 92 13.28 -21.53 -14.08
N VAL A 93 14.49 -21.89 -13.66
CA VAL A 93 15.27 -23.04 -14.14
C VAL A 93 15.45 -24.04 -12.99
N GLY A 94 15.34 -25.32 -13.30
CA GLY A 94 15.37 -26.42 -12.34
C GLY A 94 14.02 -27.10 -12.22
N SER A 95 13.41 -27.12 -11.03
CA SER A 95 12.10 -27.67 -10.77
C SER A 95 11.37 -26.87 -9.68
N TYR A 96 10.10 -27.19 -9.42
CA TYR A 96 9.36 -26.60 -8.31
C TYR A 96 10.03 -26.86 -6.96
N ASP A 97 10.69 -28.01 -6.80
CA ASP A 97 11.36 -28.38 -5.56
C ASP A 97 12.68 -27.64 -5.39
N PHE A 98 13.44 -27.48 -6.47
CA PHE A 98 14.75 -26.84 -6.46
C PHE A 98 14.99 -26.02 -7.73
N ASP A 99 15.00 -24.72 -7.61
CA ASP A 99 15.19 -23.79 -8.71
C ASP A 99 16.26 -22.72 -8.41
N ASN A 100 16.39 -21.75 -9.34
CA ASN A 100 17.32 -20.65 -9.26
C ASN A 100 16.96 -19.61 -8.17
N SER A 101 15.82 -19.72 -7.47
CA SER A 101 15.51 -18.81 -6.36
C SER A 101 16.46 -19.05 -5.19
N GLY A 102 16.90 -17.98 -4.58
CA GLY A 102 17.79 -18.00 -3.43
C GLY A 102 17.35 -16.96 -2.40
N PRO A 103 18.04 -16.89 -1.23
CA PRO A 103 17.95 -15.72 -0.39
C PRO A 103 18.26 -14.50 -1.25
N GLU A 104 17.50 -13.42 -1.09
CA GLU A 104 17.60 -12.26 -1.94
C GLU A 104 19.00 -11.68 -1.90
N GLU A 105 19.81 -12.00 -2.89
CA GLU A 105 20.79 -11.03 -3.35
C GLU A 105 19.96 -9.88 -3.90
N TYR A 106 19.97 -8.75 -3.21
CA TYR A 106 19.54 -7.49 -3.82
C TYR A 106 20.15 -7.47 -5.22
N GLU A 107 19.32 -7.52 -6.27
CA GLU A 107 19.80 -7.16 -7.60
C GLU A 107 20.21 -5.69 -7.50
N TYR A 108 21.40 -5.49 -6.96
CA TYR A 108 22.07 -4.21 -7.03
C TYR A 108 22.30 -3.98 -8.51
N PHE A 109 21.49 -3.14 -9.11
CA PHE A 109 21.75 -2.56 -10.43
C PHE A 109 23.02 -1.69 -10.37
N GLY A 110 24.03 -2.21 -9.69
CA GLY A 110 25.38 -1.69 -9.66
C GLY A 110 26.09 -2.18 -10.89
N GLY A 111 26.29 -1.30 -11.85
CA GLY A 111 27.04 -1.57 -13.05
C GLY A 111 28.35 -2.25 -12.77
N GLY A 112 28.35 -3.58 -12.81
CA GLY A 112 29.58 -4.35 -13.03
C GLY A 112 30.22 -3.83 -14.31
N ARG A 113 31.51 -3.55 -14.26
CA ARG A 113 32.33 -3.10 -15.38
C ARG A 113 32.45 -4.17 -16.48
N GLY A 114 31.32 -4.57 -17.06
CA GLY A 114 31.20 -5.40 -18.23
C GLY A 114 30.11 -4.84 -19.10
N SER A 115 30.34 -4.66 -20.39
CA SER A 115 29.41 -4.14 -21.40
C SER A 115 28.24 -5.08 -21.68
N SER A 116 27.51 -5.51 -20.65
CA SER A 116 26.31 -6.32 -20.83
C SER A 116 25.14 -5.40 -21.14
N TYR A 117 24.53 -5.59 -22.29
CA TYR A 117 23.28 -4.93 -22.65
C TYR A 117 22.18 -5.40 -21.70
N VAL A 118 21.52 -4.45 -21.06
CA VAL A 118 20.34 -4.70 -20.22
C VAL A 118 19.11 -4.24 -21.01
N PRO A 119 18.19 -5.14 -21.38
CA PRO A 119 16.96 -4.76 -22.04
C PRO A 119 16.14 -3.79 -21.21
N ASN A 120 15.55 -2.79 -21.87
CA ASN A 120 14.60 -1.90 -21.22
C ASN A 120 13.32 -2.70 -20.87
N PRO A 121 12.85 -2.68 -19.61
CA PRO A 121 11.62 -3.33 -19.22
C PRO A 121 10.36 -2.55 -19.56
N ASP A 122 10.45 -1.44 -20.32
CA ASP A 122 9.29 -0.69 -20.77
C ASP A 122 8.55 -1.44 -21.88
N GLY A 123 7.23 -1.49 -21.78
CA GLY A 123 6.35 -1.97 -22.84
C GLY A 123 6.00 -0.85 -23.82
N PRO A 124 5.59 -1.18 -25.05
CA PRO A 124 5.12 -0.18 -26.01
C PRO A 124 3.83 0.48 -25.48
N ILE A 125 3.77 1.80 -25.58
CA ILE A 125 2.55 2.56 -25.23
C ILE A 125 1.43 2.27 -26.24
N ASP A 126 1.78 2.10 -27.52
CA ASP A 126 0.84 1.68 -28.54
C ASP A 126 0.43 0.20 -28.35
N ASP A 127 -0.81 -0.12 -28.69
CA ASP A 127 -1.33 -1.49 -28.64
C ASP A 127 -0.79 -2.32 -29.80
N SER A 128 0.54 -2.45 -29.89
CA SER A 128 1.26 -3.19 -30.93
C SER A 128 1.67 -4.58 -30.42
N PRO A 129 1.01 -5.68 -30.87
CA PRO A 129 1.37 -7.04 -30.49
C PRO A 129 2.83 -7.40 -30.82
N LEU A 130 3.31 -6.96 -32.00
CA LEU A 130 4.68 -7.27 -32.44
C LEU A 130 5.72 -6.57 -31.57
N ALA A 131 5.53 -5.28 -31.27
CA ALA A 131 6.44 -4.52 -30.42
C ALA A 131 6.48 -5.10 -28.99
N LEU A 132 5.32 -5.46 -28.43
CA LEU A 132 5.23 -6.11 -27.12
C LEU A 132 5.96 -7.45 -27.10
N ARG A 133 5.74 -8.31 -28.09
CA ARG A 133 6.44 -9.61 -28.20
C ARG A 133 7.95 -9.43 -28.34
N THR A 134 8.40 -8.43 -29.10
CA THR A 134 9.84 -8.16 -29.26
C THR A 134 10.49 -7.73 -27.95
N SER A 135 9.82 -6.86 -27.17
CA SER A 135 10.31 -6.45 -25.85
C SER A 135 10.35 -7.64 -24.87
N LEU A 136 9.28 -8.45 -24.85
CA LEU A 136 9.22 -9.66 -24.01
C LEU A 136 10.33 -10.67 -24.39
N TRP A 137 10.59 -10.87 -25.68
CA TRP A 137 11.65 -11.75 -26.14
C TRP A 137 13.03 -11.34 -25.59
N LEU A 138 13.39 -10.05 -25.69
CA LEU A 138 14.68 -9.54 -25.20
C LEU A 138 14.81 -9.70 -23.68
N VAL A 139 13.77 -9.31 -22.93
CA VAL A 139 13.78 -9.43 -21.46
C VAL A 139 13.82 -10.90 -21.03
N THR A 140 13.08 -11.78 -21.73
CA THR A 140 13.06 -13.23 -21.42
C THR A 140 14.42 -13.88 -21.65
N ASP A 141 15.11 -13.55 -22.74
CA ASP A 141 16.46 -14.07 -23.03
C ASP A 141 17.44 -13.69 -21.90
N GLN A 142 17.43 -12.43 -21.49
CA GLN A 142 18.29 -11.95 -20.40
C GLN A 142 17.95 -12.67 -19.08
N LYS A 143 16.65 -12.73 -18.72
CA LYS A 143 16.20 -13.37 -17.46
C LYS A 143 16.52 -14.86 -17.44
N TYR A 144 16.40 -15.56 -18.58
CA TYR A 144 16.80 -16.96 -18.66
C TYR A 144 18.30 -17.16 -18.40
N LYS A 145 19.16 -16.35 -19.03
CA LYS A 145 20.61 -16.43 -18.81
C LYS A 145 20.98 -16.15 -17.34
N ALA A 146 20.35 -15.17 -16.73
CA ALA A 146 20.54 -14.87 -15.31
C ALA A 146 20.04 -16.02 -14.41
N ALA A 147 18.83 -16.54 -14.65
CA ALA A 147 18.27 -17.67 -13.91
C ALA A 147 19.13 -18.92 -14.02
N LEU A 148 19.66 -19.23 -15.21
CA LEU A 148 20.55 -20.35 -15.42
C LEU A 148 21.86 -20.20 -14.63
N SER A 149 22.47 -19.01 -14.66
CA SER A 149 23.68 -18.72 -13.90
C SER A 149 23.47 -18.88 -12.40
N GLN A 150 22.36 -18.33 -11.86
CA GLN A 150 21.98 -18.49 -10.46
C GLN A 150 21.73 -19.95 -10.09
N PHE A 151 21.02 -20.70 -10.95
CA PHE A 151 20.76 -22.13 -10.73
C PHE A 151 22.04 -22.94 -10.64
N LEU A 152 22.97 -22.73 -11.59
CA LEU A 152 24.26 -23.42 -11.60
C LEU A 152 25.12 -23.09 -10.36
N LYS A 153 25.14 -21.82 -9.95
CA LYS A 153 25.80 -21.39 -8.70
C LYS A 153 25.19 -22.12 -7.50
N LYS A 154 23.86 -22.02 -7.34
CA LYS A 154 23.13 -22.67 -6.23
C LYS A 154 23.33 -24.19 -6.20
N LYS A 155 23.35 -24.83 -7.38
CA LYS A 155 23.61 -26.27 -7.51
C LYS A 155 25.04 -26.61 -7.07
N GLY A 156 26.02 -25.76 -7.39
CA GLY A 156 27.41 -25.91 -6.94
C GLY A 156 27.53 -25.77 -5.42
N ASP A 157 26.89 -24.76 -4.85
CA ASP A 157 26.92 -24.51 -3.41
C ASP A 157 26.23 -25.64 -2.62
N ASN A 158 25.16 -26.23 -3.20
CA ASN A 158 24.39 -27.30 -2.56
C ASN A 158 25.13 -28.66 -2.53
N VAL A 159 26.20 -28.84 -3.30
CA VAL A 159 27.00 -30.09 -3.24
C VAL A 159 27.63 -30.30 -1.85
N TYR A 160 27.86 -29.21 -1.11
CA TYR A 160 28.44 -29.23 0.23
C TYR A 160 27.44 -28.98 1.35
N ALA A 161 26.16 -28.72 1.01
CA ALA A 161 25.11 -28.48 1.99
C ALA A 161 24.60 -29.82 2.57
N VAL A 162 24.28 -29.80 3.86
CA VAL A 162 23.57 -30.91 4.49
C VAL A 162 22.11 -30.82 4.08
N GLU A 163 21.55 -31.90 3.53
CA GLU A 163 20.12 -31.96 3.20
C GLU A 163 19.28 -31.72 4.46
N ASP A 164 18.45 -30.68 4.42
CA ASP A 164 17.42 -30.46 5.43
C ASP A 164 16.11 -31.12 4.94
N PRO A 165 15.65 -32.20 5.56
CA PRO A 165 14.43 -32.90 5.14
C PRO A 165 13.15 -32.05 5.32
N LYS A 166 13.26 -30.91 5.96
CA LYS A 166 12.16 -29.95 6.17
C LYS A 166 12.21 -28.76 5.21
N GLN A 167 13.21 -28.70 4.32
CA GLN A 167 13.32 -27.62 3.36
C GLN A 167 12.06 -27.62 2.45
N PRO A 168 11.30 -26.52 2.40
CA PRO A 168 10.15 -26.45 1.53
C PRO A 168 10.60 -26.38 0.06
N PRO A 169 9.70 -26.69 -0.90
CA PRO A 169 9.95 -26.45 -2.31
C PRO A 169 10.34 -25.02 -2.60
N SER A 170 11.06 -24.78 -3.68
CA SER A 170 11.50 -23.43 -4.08
C SER A 170 10.34 -22.55 -4.56
N PHE A 171 9.28 -23.18 -5.13
CA PHE A 171 8.15 -22.46 -5.72
C PHE A 171 6.86 -23.28 -5.62
N SER A 172 5.72 -22.63 -5.37
CA SER A 172 4.43 -23.31 -5.32
C SER A 172 3.88 -23.55 -6.72
N LYS A 173 3.22 -24.71 -6.89
CA LYS A 173 2.48 -25.03 -8.11
C LYS A 173 1.02 -24.66 -7.92
N GLU A 174 0.58 -23.63 -8.66
CA GLU A 174 -0.77 -23.09 -8.51
C GLU A 174 -1.70 -23.54 -9.64
N LYS A 175 -3.00 -23.53 -9.34
CA LYS A 175 -4.02 -23.78 -10.36
C LYS A 175 -4.09 -22.57 -11.30
N PRO A 176 -4.08 -22.80 -12.64
CA PRO A 176 -4.19 -21.70 -13.59
C PRO A 176 -5.55 -20.98 -13.47
N ALA A 177 -5.53 -19.67 -13.58
CA ALA A 177 -6.70 -18.83 -13.59
C ALA A 177 -6.94 -18.21 -14.97
N ARG A 178 -8.20 -18.12 -15.38
CA ARG A 178 -8.63 -17.40 -16.59
C ARG A 178 -9.65 -16.35 -16.19
N TYR A 179 -9.27 -15.08 -16.27
CA TYR A 179 -10.10 -13.99 -15.81
C TYR A 179 -9.84 -12.75 -16.64
N VAL A 180 -10.88 -12.17 -17.20
CA VAL A 180 -10.84 -10.89 -17.90
C VAL A 180 -11.88 -10.00 -17.25
N GLN A 181 -11.40 -9.03 -16.48
CA GLN A 181 -12.27 -8.05 -15.83
C GLN A 181 -12.93 -7.14 -16.84
N THR A 182 -14.21 -6.80 -16.62
CA THR A 182 -14.88 -5.73 -17.38
C THR A 182 -14.07 -4.44 -17.26
N PRO A 183 -13.89 -3.67 -18.35
CA PRO A 183 -13.16 -2.41 -18.31
C PRO A 183 -13.71 -1.47 -17.24
N VAL A 184 -12.81 -0.87 -16.47
CA VAL A 184 -13.15 0.08 -15.41
C VAL A 184 -13.08 1.50 -15.97
N ALA A 185 -14.18 2.26 -15.83
CA ALA A 185 -14.19 3.67 -16.18
C ALA A 185 -13.23 4.47 -15.30
N PHE A 186 -12.55 5.45 -15.90
CA PHE A 186 -11.55 6.28 -15.22
C PHE A 186 -11.80 7.77 -15.55
N PRO A 187 -12.95 8.35 -15.14
CA PRO A 187 -13.20 9.77 -15.30
C PRO A 187 -12.34 10.57 -14.32
N PHE A 188 -11.90 11.77 -14.74
CA PHE A 188 -11.27 12.75 -13.87
C PHE A 188 -11.70 14.16 -14.31
N ASP A 189 -12.54 14.81 -13.51
CA ASP A 189 -13.00 16.18 -13.76
C ASP A 189 -11.89 17.18 -13.34
N HIS A 190 -10.92 17.34 -14.25
CA HIS A 190 -9.75 18.19 -14.06
C HIS A 190 -10.13 19.63 -13.65
N ASP A 191 -11.11 20.24 -14.33
CA ASP A 191 -11.48 21.65 -14.07
C ASP A 191 -12.13 21.83 -12.69
N ARG A 192 -12.95 20.87 -12.27
CA ARG A 192 -13.52 20.85 -10.93
C ARG A 192 -12.41 20.74 -9.89
N TRP A 193 -11.51 19.77 -10.04
CA TRP A 193 -10.46 19.52 -9.05
C TRP A 193 -9.43 20.63 -8.99
N ALA A 194 -9.07 21.25 -10.13
CA ALA A 194 -8.20 22.42 -10.17
C ALA A 194 -8.81 23.60 -9.41
N ARG A 195 -10.14 23.81 -9.56
CA ARG A 195 -10.86 24.84 -8.81
C ARG A 195 -10.91 24.53 -7.31
N VAL A 196 -11.31 23.31 -6.92
CA VAL A 196 -11.38 22.89 -5.52
C VAL A 196 -10.01 22.99 -4.84
N ALA A 197 -8.95 22.54 -5.49
CA ALA A 197 -7.60 22.59 -4.95
C ALA A 197 -7.13 24.06 -4.72
N ARG A 198 -7.42 24.97 -5.66
CA ARG A 198 -7.15 26.41 -5.47
C ARG A 198 -7.93 27.00 -4.29
N ASP A 199 -9.25 26.80 -4.28
CA ASP A 199 -10.14 27.39 -3.27
C ASP A 199 -9.82 26.91 -1.85
N VAL A 200 -9.47 25.63 -1.71
CA VAL A 200 -9.10 25.05 -0.42
C VAL A 200 -7.70 25.49 0.01
N SER A 201 -6.72 25.47 -0.90
CA SER A 201 -5.35 25.89 -0.58
C SER A 201 -5.24 27.40 -0.29
N GLU A 202 -6.14 28.21 -0.83
CA GLU A 202 -6.18 29.65 -0.55
C GLU A 202 -6.46 29.97 0.92
N ARG A 203 -7.20 29.11 1.64
CA ARG A 203 -7.53 29.31 3.07
C ARG A 203 -6.30 29.42 3.95
N PHE A 204 -5.20 28.77 3.59
CA PHE A 204 -3.95 28.80 4.35
C PHE A 204 -3.27 30.17 4.31
N LYS A 205 -3.59 31.04 3.35
CA LYS A 205 -3.07 32.43 3.28
C LYS A 205 -3.42 33.26 4.53
N ALA A 206 -4.56 32.98 5.16
CA ALA A 206 -4.99 33.70 6.36
C ALA A 206 -4.17 33.34 7.62
N HIS A 207 -3.30 32.34 7.52
CA HIS A 207 -2.52 31.81 8.65
C HIS A 207 -1.03 31.80 8.33
N PRO A 208 -0.35 32.98 8.42
CA PRO A 208 1.06 33.14 8.06
C PRO A 208 2.03 32.35 8.97
N GLU A 209 1.54 31.82 10.09
CA GLU A 209 2.27 30.89 10.95
C GLU A 209 2.50 29.53 10.30
N LEU A 210 1.70 29.16 9.29
CA LEU A 210 1.86 27.95 8.51
C LEU A 210 2.80 28.23 7.33
N PHE A 211 3.98 27.60 7.33
CA PHE A 211 5.02 27.93 6.34
C PHE A 211 4.79 27.31 5.00
N ASP A 212 4.16 26.12 4.98
CA ASP A 212 3.84 25.38 3.78
C ASP A 212 2.50 24.69 3.93
N SER A 213 1.81 24.57 2.82
CA SER A 213 0.52 23.87 2.77
C SER A 213 0.30 23.33 1.38
N GLU A 214 -0.39 22.21 1.30
CA GLU A 214 -0.66 21.52 0.04
C GLU A 214 -2.07 20.95 0.01
N VAL A 215 -2.72 21.12 -1.13
CA VAL A 215 -3.91 20.37 -1.49
C VAL A 215 -3.58 19.61 -2.77
N ARG A 216 -3.55 18.30 -2.66
CA ARG A 216 -3.19 17.41 -3.76
C ARG A 216 -4.36 16.50 -4.09
N VAL A 217 -4.66 16.39 -5.39
CA VAL A 217 -5.64 15.43 -5.91
C VAL A 217 -4.94 14.52 -6.89
N THR A 218 -5.14 13.22 -6.75
CA THR A 218 -4.61 12.22 -7.67
C THR A 218 -5.70 11.31 -8.18
N ALA A 219 -5.52 10.83 -9.39
CA ALA A 219 -6.31 9.75 -9.96
C ALA A 219 -5.34 8.77 -10.61
N ASP A 220 -5.41 7.52 -10.19
CA ASP A 220 -4.54 6.45 -10.63
C ASP A 220 -5.38 5.31 -11.19
N LYS A 221 -5.00 4.79 -12.35
CA LYS A 221 -5.53 3.55 -12.92
C LYS A 221 -4.36 2.62 -13.22
N VAL A 222 -4.42 1.42 -12.68
CA VAL A 222 -3.45 0.35 -12.95
C VAL A 222 -4.17 -0.78 -13.66
N LYS A 223 -3.73 -1.09 -14.88
CA LYS A 223 -4.16 -2.22 -15.68
C LYS A 223 -3.08 -3.28 -15.66
N ARG A 224 -3.42 -4.53 -15.34
CA ARG A 224 -2.49 -5.66 -15.29
C ARG A 224 -2.94 -6.75 -16.24
N LEU A 225 -2.03 -7.18 -17.12
CA LEU A 225 -2.16 -8.36 -17.94
C LEU A 225 -1.13 -9.38 -17.46
N PHE A 226 -1.57 -10.61 -17.20
CA PHE A 226 -0.71 -11.67 -16.67
C PHE A 226 -0.92 -12.97 -17.45
N VAL A 227 0.18 -13.63 -17.83
CA VAL A 227 0.18 -14.98 -18.41
C VAL A 227 1.27 -15.83 -17.77
N SER A 228 1.04 -17.14 -17.63
CA SER A 228 2.04 -18.09 -17.13
C SER A 228 2.06 -19.39 -17.91
N THR A 229 3.19 -20.12 -17.84
CA THR A 229 3.34 -21.45 -18.46
C THR A 229 2.44 -22.52 -17.82
N GLU A 230 1.87 -22.24 -16.63
CA GLU A 230 0.84 -23.08 -16.03
C GLU A 230 -0.53 -22.90 -16.71
N GLY A 231 -0.71 -21.86 -17.55
CA GLY A 231 -1.93 -21.61 -18.32
C GLY A 231 -2.81 -20.49 -17.77
N SER A 232 -2.33 -19.71 -16.81
CA SER A 232 -3.03 -18.51 -16.33
C SER A 232 -3.09 -17.45 -17.40
N ARG A 233 -4.23 -16.75 -17.49
CA ARG A 233 -4.51 -15.62 -18.40
C ARG A 233 -5.44 -14.66 -17.69
N ILE A 234 -4.89 -13.55 -17.20
CA ILE A 234 -5.61 -12.65 -16.30
C ILE A 234 -5.49 -11.21 -16.80
N VAL A 235 -6.61 -10.48 -16.78
CA VAL A 235 -6.67 -9.03 -16.95
C VAL A 235 -7.42 -8.46 -15.76
N THR A 236 -6.77 -7.55 -15.02
CA THR A 236 -7.40 -6.76 -13.96
C THR A 236 -7.18 -5.27 -14.18
N GLU A 237 -8.11 -4.46 -13.72
CA GLU A 237 -8.02 -3.00 -13.71
C GLU A 237 -8.45 -2.49 -12.33
N GLU A 238 -7.64 -1.64 -11.74
CA GLU A 238 -7.89 -1.01 -10.45
C GLU A 238 -7.75 0.50 -10.60
N THR A 239 -8.65 1.23 -9.96
CA THR A 239 -8.63 2.70 -9.91
C THR A 239 -8.55 3.15 -8.47
N MET A 240 -7.80 4.21 -8.22
CA MET A 240 -7.69 4.86 -6.93
C MET A 240 -7.66 6.38 -7.12
N TYR A 241 -8.57 7.07 -6.47
CA TYR A 241 -8.59 8.51 -6.39
C TYR A 241 -8.16 8.92 -5.00
N GLY A 242 -7.23 9.86 -4.91
CA GLY A 242 -6.67 10.37 -3.66
C GLY A 242 -6.90 11.86 -3.51
N LEU A 243 -7.21 12.30 -2.30
CA LEU A 243 -7.20 13.69 -1.89
C LEU A 243 -6.36 13.82 -0.63
N HIS A 244 -5.36 14.70 -0.68
CA HIS A 244 -4.48 15.01 0.42
C HIS A 244 -4.53 16.50 0.72
N VAL A 245 -4.75 16.85 1.99
CA VAL A 245 -4.68 18.23 2.50
C VAL A 245 -3.68 18.25 3.63
N SER A 246 -2.64 19.05 3.54
CA SER A 246 -1.60 19.12 4.56
C SER A 246 -1.11 20.53 4.80
N ALA A 247 -0.52 20.75 5.97
CA ALA A 247 0.22 21.95 6.29
C ALA A 247 1.36 21.66 7.26
N VAL A 248 2.32 22.59 7.31
CA VAL A 248 3.54 22.50 8.11
C VAL A 248 3.77 23.81 8.85
N THR A 249 4.20 23.73 10.11
CA THR A 249 4.63 24.87 10.92
C THR A 249 5.80 24.49 11.83
N ARG A 250 6.31 25.45 12.60
CA ARG A 250 7.28 25.21 13.68
C ARG A 250 6.77 25.77 14.98
N ALA A 251 6.96 25.02 16.04
CA ALA A 251 6.78 25.55 17.38
C ALA A 251 7.89 26.55 17.74
N ASP A 252 7.68 27.32 18.80
CA ASP A 252 8.63 28.37 19.23
C ASP A 252 9.98 27.78 19.69
N ASP A 253 10.01 26.49 20.10
CA ASP A 253 11.24 25.75 20.42
C ASP A 253 11.95 25.16 19.19
N GLY A 254 11.43 25.41 17.98
CA GLY A 254 12.01 25.00 16.70
C GLY A 254 11.56 23.62 16.21
N GLN A 255 10.71 22.90 16.95
CA GLN A 255 10.18 21.62 16.50
C GLN A 255 9.33 21.79 15.24
N LEU A 256 9.62 21.02 14.19
CA LEU A 256 8.78 20.92 12.99
C LEU A 256 7.48 20.21 13.35
N LEU A 257 6.37 20.74 12.88
CA LEU A 257 5.03 20.19 13.11
C LEU A 257 4.30 20.12 11.77
N ASP A 258 3.66 19.00 11.49
CA ASP A 258 2.80 18.78 10.34
C ASP A 258 1.43 18.23 10.74
N ASP A 259 0.45 18.47 9.91
CA ASP A 259 -0.86 17.86 9.99
C ASP A 259 -1.42 17.61 8.60
N SER A 260 -2.20 16.52 8.44
CA SER A 260 -2.76 16.15 7.14
C SER A 260 -4.06 15.36 7.25
N ARG A 261 -4.83 15.41 6.17
CA ARG A 261 -5.99 14.54 5.96
C ARG A 261 -5.86 13.87 4.61
N ASN A 262 -6.03 12.55 4.61
CA ASN A 262 -5.97 11.71 3.42
C ASN A 262 -7.34 11.05 3.20
N TYR A 263 -7.81 11.11 1.96
CA TYR A 263 -9.03 10.43 1.53
C TYR A 263 -8.70 9.61 0.30
N TYR A 264 -9.22 8.39 0.26
CA TYR A 264 -9.06 7.50 -0.87
C TYR A 264 -10.40 6.91 -1.27
N ALA A 265 -10.61 6.70 -2.55
CA ALA A 265 -11.81 6.08 -3.07
C ALA A 265 -11.52 5.34 -4.38
N PRO A 266 -12.24 4.24 -4.68
CA PRO A 266 -12.09 3.54 -5.96
C PRO A 266 -12.73 4.30 -7.13
N THR A 267 -13.51 5.33 -6.88
CA THR A 267 -14.15 6.17 -7.90
C THR A 267 -14.04 7.64 -7.52
N GLU A 268 -14.02 8.52 -8.51
CA GLU A 268 -14.01 9.96 -8.30
C GLU A 268 -15.16 10.44 -7.40
N ALA A 269 -16.37 9.92 -7.63
CA ALA A 269 -17.55 10.23 -6.84
C ALA A 269 -17.50 9.75 -5.39
N GLY A 270 -16.58 8.85 -5.05
CA GLY A 270 -16.35 8.38 -3.69
C GLY A 270 -15.47 9.32 -2.86
N LEU A 271 -14.79 10.29 -3.46
CA LEU A 271 -14.06 11.32 -2.74
C LEU A 271 -15.03 12.27 -2.00
N PRO A 272 -14.57 12.93 -0.92
CA PRO A 272 -15.39 13.88 -0.17
C PRO A 272 -15.94 15.01 -1.06
N ASP A 273 -17.09 15.55 -0.69
CA ASP A 273 -17.61 16.77 -1.28
C ASP A 273 -16.80 18.01 -0.90
N ASP A 274 -17.00 19.10 -1.62
CA ASP A 274 -16.25 20.35 -1.47
C ASP A 274 -16.36 20.92 -0.05
N LYS A 275 -17.49 20.73 0.64
CA LYS A 275 -17.69 21.16 2.02
C LYS A 275 -16.83 20.35 2.98
N LYS A 276 -16.85 19.02 2.86
CA LYS A 276 -16.04 18.12 3.71
C LYS A 276 -14.54 18.36 3.51
N ILE A 277 -14.11 18.70 2.29
CA ILE A 277 -12.72 19.07 1.98
C ILE A 277 -12.35 20.40 2.65
N ALA A 278 -13.22 21.39 2.58
CA ALA A 278 -13.02 22.68 3.23
C ALA A 278 -12.98 22.55 4.76
N ASP A 279 -13.85 21.74 5.34
CA ASP A 279 -13.87 21.43 6.78
C ASP A 279 -12.57 20.70 7.19
N ALA A 280 -12.06 19.78 6.36
CA ALA A 280 -10.78 19.11 6.59
C ALA A 280 -9.59 20.10 6.63
N ALA A 281 -9.54 21.03 5.69
CA ALA A 281 -8.51 22.09 5.70
C ALA A 281 -8.60 22.96 6.95
N THR A 282 -9.81 23.36 7.34
CA THR A 282 -10.03 24.13 8.58
C THR A 282 -9.53 23.36 9.79
N LYS A 283 -9.83 22.07 9.87
CA LYS A 283 -9.39 21.22 10.96
C LYS A 283 -7.86 21.07 11.01
N VAL A 284 -7.20 20.89 9.87
CA VAL A 284 -5.73 20.86 9.77
C VAL A 284 -5.13 22.17 10.32
N ILE A 285 -5.69 23.33 9.95
CA ILE A 285 -5.24 24.63 10.44
C ILE A 285 -5.40 24.72 11.96
N GLU A 286 -6.58 24.42 12.49
CA GLU A 286 -6.90 24.54 13.92
C GLU A 286 -6.02 23.63 14.77
N GLU A 287 -5.89 22.35 14.37
CA GLU A 287 -5.08 21.35 15.09
C GLU A 287 -3.61 21.72 15.06
N LEU A 288 -3.09 22.17 13.91
CA LEU A 288 -1.68 22.55 13.78
C LEU A 288 -1.32 23.80 14.58
N LEU A 289 -2.21 24.80 14.60
CA LEU A 289 -2.04 25.99 15.44
C LEU A 289 -2.15 25.66 16.94
N ALA A 290 -2.97 24.68 17.31
CA ALA A 290 -3.05 24.18 18.68
C ALA A 290 -1.77 23.42 19.07
N LEU A 291 -1.27 22.53 18.19
CA LEU A 291 0.01 21.83 18.38
C LEU A 291 1.18 22.78 18.56
N ARG A 292 1.24 23.86 17.79
CA ARG A 292 2.28 24.88 17.90
C ARG A 292 2.36 25.48 19.30
N LYS A 293 1.22 25.65 19.97
CA LYS A 293 1.11 26.21 21.33
C LYS A 293 1.22 25.16 22.43
N ALA A 294 1.06 23.87 22.08
CA ALA A 294 1.06 22.78 23.04
C ALA A 294 2.44 22.63 23.71
N PRO A 295 2.49 22.33 25.03
CA PRO A 295 3.76 22.08 25.69
C PRO A 295 4.37 20.75 25.21
N ALA A 296 5.70 20.73 25.07
CA ALA A 296 6.42 19.49 24.91
C ALA A 296 6.42 18.71 26.24
N ILE A 297 6.29 17.39 26.19
CA ILE A 297 6.38 16.52 27.37
C ILE A 297 7.71 15.76 27.41
N ASP A 298 8.09 15.36 28.60
CA ASP A 298 9.23 14.48 28.81
C ASP A 298 8.92 13.05 28.34
N PRO A 299 9.96 12.22 28.13
CA PRO A 299 9.79 10.80 27.85
C PRO A 299 8.80 10.15 28.81
N TYR A 300 7.97 9.28 28.31
CA TYR A 300 6.88 8.69 29.06
C TYR A 300 6.87 7.18 28.92
N THR A 301 6.74 6.49 30.06
CA THR A 301 6.44 5.05 30.11
C THR A 301 5.22 4.86 30.99
N GLY A 302 4.16 4.31 30.47
CA GLY A 302 2.90 4.11 31.21
C GLY A 302 1.71 3.82 30.31
N PRO A 303 0.48 3.81 30.85
CA PRO A 303 -0.70 3.41 30.12
C PRO A 303 -1.14 4.45 29.09
N ALA A 304 -1.62 3.95 27.95
CA ALA A 304 -2.13 4.80 26.89
C ALA A 304 -3.32 4.17 26.15
N ILE A 305 -4.19 5.03 25.62
CA ILE A 305 -5.16 4.65 24.60
C ILE A 305 -4.63 5.06 23.25
N LEU A 306 -4.59 4.13 22.31
CA LEU A 306 -4.45 4.41 20.88
C LEU A 306 -5.85 4.48 20.28
N ALA A 307 -6.17 5.58 19.60
CA ALA A 307 -7.39 5.66 18.79
C ALA A 307 -7.34 4.65 17.64
N PRO A 308 -8.47 4.34 17.00
CA PRO A 308 -8.54 3.24 16.00
C PRO A 308 -7.51 3.32 14.89
N GLU A 309 -7.28 4.50 14.30
CA GLU A 309 -6.31 4.70 13.23
C GLU A 309 -4.87 4.49 13.74
N ALA A 310 -4.55 5.03 14.91
CA ALA A 310 -3.25 4.82 15.57
C ALA A 310 -3.02 3.35 15.94
N ALA A 311 -4.06 2.65 16.37
CA ALA A 311 -4.04 1.21 16.64
C ALA A 311 -3.82 0.41 15.35
N GLY A 312 -4.42 0.86 14.23
CA GLY A 312 -4.20 0.29 12.90
C GLY A 312 -2.73 0.32 12.51
N VAL A 313 -2.07 1.47 12.65
CA VAL A 313 -0.61 1.59 12.39
C VAL A 313 0.19 0.66 13.30
N LEU A 314 -0.16 0.56 14.59
CA LEU A 314 0.52 -0.37 15.49
C LEU A 314 0.39 -1.82 15.02
N PHE A 315 -0.81 -2.29 14.63
CA PHE A 315 -0.99 -3.65 14.13
C PHE A 315 -0.26 -3.88 12.81
N HIS A 316 -0.26 -2.90 11.91
CA HIS A 316 0.47 -2.97 10.64
C HIS A 316 1.96 -3.22 10.87
N GLU A 317 2.59 -2.38 11.69
CA GLU A 317 4.03 -2.41 11.93
C GLU A 317 4.48 -3.53 12.89
N ALA A 318 3.70 -3.74 13.97
CA ALA A 318 4.09 -4.68 15.00
C ALA A 318 3.76 -6.14 14.66
N VAL A 319 2.71 -6.38 13.88
CA VAL A 319 2.21 -7.72 13.56
C VAL A 319 2.28 -7.99 12.06
N GLY A 320 1.71 -7.14 11.23
CA GLY A 320 1.52 -7.36 9.80
C GLY A 320 2.82 -7.71 9.09
N HIS A 321 3.82 -6.84 9.14
CA HIS A 321 5.14 -7.10 8.53
C HIS A 321 5.83 -8.36 9.04
N ARG A 322 5.57 -8.75 10.30
CA ARG A 322 6.16 -9.95 10.88
C ARG A 322 5.44 -11.24 10.51
N LEU A 323 4.29 -11.12 9.86
CA LEU A 323 3.50 -12.24 9.33
C LEU A 323 3.61 -12.37 7.81
N GLU A 324 4.42 -11.54 7.14
CA GLU A 324 4.81 -11.71 5.74
C GLU A 324 5.72 -12.93 5.63
N GLY A 325 5.29 -13.93 4.84
CA GLY A 325 5.92 -15.26 4.82
C GLY A 325 7.35 -15.24 4.32
N ASP A 326 7.64 -14.45 3.30
CA ASP A 326 9.00 -14.34 2.74
C ASP A 326 10.05 -13.94 3.80
N ARG A 327 9.64 -13.18 4.84
CA ARG A 327 10.50 -12.79 5.96
C ARG A 327 10.82 -13.92 6.95
N GLN A 328 10.04 -15.02 6.92
CA GLN A 328 10.28 -16.16 7.82
C GLN A 328 11.45 -17.01 7.37
N ASP A 329 11.87 -16.92 6.11
CA ASP A 329 12.89 -17.79 5.52
C ASP A 329 14.24 -17.09 5.28
N GLY A 330 14.28 -15.77 5.12
CA GLY A 330 15.50 -15.00 4.89
C GLY A 330 16.45 -14.97 6.11
N ASP A 331 17.76 -15.01 5.88
CA ASP A 331 18.74 -14.91 6.97
C ASP A 331 18.92 -13.48 7.49
N GLY A 332 18.58 -12.49 6.66
CA GLY A 332 18.65 -11.06 6.98
C GLY A 332 17.48 -10.50 7.78
N GLU A 333 16.40 -11.27 7.96
CA GLU A 333 15.17 -10.81 8.58
C GLU A 333 14.96 -11.36 10.00
N GLY A 334 14.28 -10.57 10.83
CA GLY A 334 13.91 -10.98 12.18
C GLY A 334 12.78 -12.01 12.19
N LYS A 335 13.08 -13.23 12.56
CA LYS A 335 12.16 -14.38 12.55
C LYS A 335 11.25 -14.43 13.77
N THR A 336 10.63 -13.30 14.12
CA THR A 336 9.85 -13.14 15.38
C THR A 336 8.76 -14.19 15.55
N PHE A 337 8.04 -14.54 14.49
CA PHE A 337 6.95 -15.51 14.53
C PHE A 337 7.28 -16.85 13.88
N LYS A 338 8.53 -17.06 13.43
CA LYS A 338 8.96 -18.35 12.87
C LYS A 338 8.77 -19.48 13.89
N GLY A 339 8.08 -20.55 13.48
CA GLY A 339 7.80 -21.70 14.34
C GLY A 339 6.82 -21.42 15.50
N GLN A 340 6.04 -20.34 15.41
CA GLN A 340 5.04 -19.97 16.42
C GLN A 340 3.60 -20.36 16.02
N VAL A 341 3.39 -20.97 14.87
CA VAL A 341 2.08 -21.47 14.46
C VAL A 341 1.52 -22.45 15.51
N GLY A 342 0.26 -22.25 15.89
CA GLY A 342 -0.39 -22.96 16.98
C GLY A 342 -0.12 -22.42 18.38
N LYS A 343 0.76 -21.44 18.54
CA LYS A 343 1.07 -20.83 19.85
C LYS A 343 0.35 -19.50 20.03
N GLN A 344 0.15 -19.13 21.31
CA GLN A 344 -0.38 -17.84 21.72
C GLN A 344 0.65 -16.75 21.47
N VAL A 345 0.31 -15.79 20.58
CA VAL A 345 1.18 -14.66 20.20
C VAL A 345 0.56 -13.30 20.50
N LEU A 346 -0.76 -13.25 20.76
CA LEU A 346 -1.53 -12.07 21.13
C LEU A 346 -2.48 -12.40 22.29
N PRO A 347 -3.07 -11.40 22.95
CA PRO A 347 -4.13 -11.63 23.94
C PRO A 347 -5.27 -12.48 23.34
N PRO A 348 -5.88 -13.38 24.12
CA PRO A 348 -6.87 -14.36 23.62
C PRO A 348 -8.17 -13.74 23.10
N PHE A 349 -8.40 -12.46 23.34
CA PHE A 349 -9.56 -11.73 22.83
C PHE A 349 -9.30 -11.02 21.50
N ILE A 350 -8.08 -11.09 20.94
CA ILE A 350 -7.71 -10.48 19.65
C ILE A 350 -7.68 -11.55 18.56
N SER A 351 -8.28 -11.24 17.43
CA SER A 351 -8.16 -12.00 16.18
C SER A 351 -7.76 -11.08 15.04
N ILE A 352 -6.94 -11.57 14.12
CA ILE A 352 -6.46 -10.80 12.96
C ILE A 352 -6.65 -11.63 11.70
N VAL A 353 -7.24 -11.00 10.67
CA VAL A 353 -7.33 -11.54 9.33
C VAL A 353 -6.73 -10.55 8.35
N ASP A 354 -6.22 -11.02 7.22
CA ASP A 354 -5.97 -10.18 6.05
C ASP A 354 -6.92 -10.63 4.93
N ASP A 355 -7.66 -9.69 4.34
CA ASP A 355 -8.70 -10.02 3.37
C ASP A 355 -8.67 -9.06 2.17
N PRO A 356 -7.96 -9.41 1.08
CA PRO A 356 -7.91 -8.61 -0.13
C PRO A 356 -9.24 -8.55 -0.89
N THR A 357 -10.23 -9.37 -0.52
CA THR A 357 -11.52 -9.44 -1.25
C THR A 357 -12.54 -8.41 -0.77
N VAL A 358 -12.28 -7.73 0.34
CA VAL A 358 -13.17 -6.73 0.94
C VAL A 358 -12.89 -5.34 0.33
N ARG A 359 -13.90 -4.74 -0.31
CA ARG A 359 -13.79 -3.41 -0.94
C ARG A 359 -14.07 -2.25 0.01
N SER A 360 -14.84 -2.49 1.04
CA SER A 360 -15.21 -1.48 2.04
C SER A 360 -15.60 -2.12 3.35
N LEU A 361 -15.42 -1.39 4.44
CA LEU A 361 -15.88 -1.79 5.76
C LEU A 361 -16.56 -0.61 6.44
N GLN A 362 -17.79 -0.82 6.97
CA GLN A 362 -18.59 0.22 7.64
C GLN A 362 -18.80 1.49 6.79
N GLY A 363 -18.83 1.35 5.45
CA GLY A 363 -18.98 2.47 4.51
C GLY A 363 -17.68 3.15 4.10
N GLU A 364 -16.55 2.83 4.74
CA GLU A 364 -15.24 3.34 4.35
C GLU A 364 -14.59 2.41 3.31
N PRO A 365 -14.06 2.93 2.18
CA PRO A 365 -13.35 2.13 1.20
C PRO A 365 -12.05 1.57 1.77
N LEU A 366 -11.62 0.41 1.28
CA LEU A 366 -10.35 -0.21 1.64
C LEU A 366 -9.40 -0.23 0.44
N ASN A 367 -8.19 0.29 0.63
CA ASN A 367 -7.18 0.41 -0.42
C ASN A 367 -6.53 -0.92 -0.82
N GLY A 368 -6.54 -1.90 0.06
CA GLY A 368 -5.87 -3.20 -0.14
C GLY A 368 -6.70 -4.21 -0.95
N PHE A 369 -7.79 -3.80 -1.60
CA PHE A 369 -8.61 -4.67 -2.43
C PHE A 369 -7.89 -5.04 -3.74
N TYR A 370 -7.92 -6.33 -4.11
CA TYR A 370 -7.60 -6.84 -5.45
C TYR A 370 -8.22 -8.23 -5.66
N GLU A 371 -8.42 -8.62 -6.93
CA GLU A 371 -8.95 -9.94 -7.29
C GLU A 371 -7.85 -11.00 -7.40
N TYR A 372 -6.71 -10.63 -7.99
CA TYR A 372 -5.54 -11.48 -8.17
C TYR A 372 -4.29 -10.69 -7.79
N ASP A 373 -3.36 -11.36 -7.13
CA ASP A 373 -2.06 -10.81 -6.79
C ASP A 373 -1.12 -10.70 -8.02
N GLU A 374 0.07 -10.19 -7.83
CA GLU A 374 1.05 -9.99 -8.89
C GLU A 374 1.69 -11.30 -9.39
N GLU A 375 1.44 -12.44 -8.75
CA GLU A 375 1.85 -13.77 -9.17
C GLU A 375 0.73 -14.58 -9.85
N GLY A 376 -0.42 -13.94 -10.07
CA GLY A 376 -1.59 -14.53 -10.73
C GLY A 376 -2.40 -15.47 -9.83
N VAL A 377 -2.21 -15.41 -8.52
CA VAL A 377 -2.98 -16.17 -7.53
C VAL A 377 -4.17 -15.32 -7.07
N LYS A 378 -5.34 -15.94 -6.96
CA LYS A 378 -6.53 -15.25 -6.48
C LYS A 378 -6.36 -14.82 -5.03
N GLY A 379 -6.67 -13.56 -4.72
CA GLY A 379 -6.68 -13.05 -3.36
C GLY A 379 -7.64 -13.82 -2.46
N GLN A 380 -7.20 -14.20 -1.26
CA GLN A 380 -7.95 -15.03 -0.33
C GLN A 380 -7.95 -14.40 1.06
N LYS A 381 -9.10 -14.47 1.73
CA LYS A 381 -9.15 -14.17 3.16
C LYS A 381 -8.26 -15.13 3.92
N THR A 382 -7.27 -14.61 4.63
CA THR A 382 -6.33 -15.37 5.44
C THR A 382 -6.51 -15.08 6.92
N VAL A 383 -6.80 -16.12 7.71
CA VAL A 383 -6.84 -16.00 9.18
C VAL A 383 -5.40 -16.09 9.69
N LEU A 384 -4.85 -14.95 10.09
CA LEU A 384 -3.49 -14.87 10.62
C LEU A 384 -3.42 -15.25 12.09
N VAL A 385 -4.29 -14.64 12.90
CA VAL A 385 -4.39 -14.90 14.34
C VAL A 385 -5.85 -15.13 14.71
N GLU A 386 -6.13 -16.23 15.38
CA GLU A 386 -7.47 -16.56 15.89
C GLU A 386 -7.44 -16.66 17.41
N LYS A 387 -8.19 -15.80 18.11
CA LYS A 387 -8.22 -15.75 19.58
C LYS A 387 -6.82 -15.75 20.20
N GLY A 388 -5.94 -14.92 19.62
CA GLY A 388 -4.56 -14.76 20.02
C GLY A 388 -3.58 -15.84 19.54
N VAL A 389 -4.06 -16.93 18.95
CA VAL A 389 -3.23 -18.04 18.46
C VAL A 389 -2.85 -17.83 17.01
N LEU A 390 -1.56 -17.90 16.68
CA LEU A 390 -1.08 -17.79 15.31
C LEU A 390 -1.56 -18.98 14.48
N ARG A 391 -2.16 -18.71 13.30
CA ARG A 391 -2.71 -19.73 12.41
C ARG A 391 -2.00 -19.83 11.08
N SER A 392 -1.59 -18.69 10.50
CA SER A 392 -1.02 -18.64 9.17
C SER A 392 -0.13 -17.42 9.01
N TYR A 393 0.51 -17.36 7.84
CA TYR A 393 1.25 -16.20 7.33
C TYR A 393 0.59 -15.67 6.06
N LEU A 394 0.96 -14.48 5.62
CA LEU A 394 0.72 -13.99 4.27
C LEU A 394 1.72 -14.68 3.35
N LEU A 395 1.25 -15.29 2.28
CA LEU A 395 2.07 -16.15 1.44
C LEU A 395 2.06 -15.68 -0.02
N SER A 396 3.24 -15.46 -0.56
CA SER A 396 3.54 -15.41 -1.98
C SER A 396 3.65 -16.84 -2.54
N ARG A 397 4.11 -16.99 -3.78
CA ARG A 397 4.41 -18.29 -4.35
C ARG A 397 5.73 -18.90 -3.84
N ARG A 398 6.35 -18.29 -2.83
CA ARG A 398 7.47 -18.88 -2.09
C ARG A 398 6.93 -19.71 -0.92
N PRO A 399 7.03 -21.06 -0.97
CA PRO A 399 6.55 -21.92 0.10
C PRO A 399 7.35 -21.77 1.40
N LEU A 400 6.68 -22.06 2.52
CA LEU A 400 7.30 -22.17 3.84
C LEU A 400 7.07 -23.57 4.42
N GLU A 401 7.86 -23.95 5.45
CA GLU A 401 7.62 -25.19 6.21
C GLU A 401 6.16 -25.22 6.70
N GLY A 402 5.41 -26.22 6.26
CA GLY A 402 3.99 -26.40 6.59
C GLY A 402 2.99 -25.59 5.74
N PHE A 403 3.47 -24.71 4.83
CA PHE A 403 2.64 -23.87 3.96
C PHE A 403 3.18 -23.94 2.52
N LEU A 404 2.62 -24.85 1.72
CA LEU A 404 3.17 -25.16 0.39
C LEU A 404 2.54 -24.37 -0.75
N LEU A 405 1.41 -23.71 -0.53
CA LEU A 405 0.68 -22.94 -1.54
C LEU A 405 0.57 -21.48 -1.14
N SER A 406 0.50 -20.60 -2.14
CA SER A 406 0.20 -19.19 -1.97
C SER A 406 -1.24 -18.97 -1.48
N ASN A 407 -1.48 -17.94 -0.70
CA ASN A 407 -2.82 -17.47 -0.36
C ASN A 407 -3.16 -16.13 -1.05
N GLY A 408 -2.45 -15.84 -2.13
CA GLY A 408 -2.73 -14.68 -2.99
C GLY A 408 -2.30 -13.35 -2.37
N HIS A 409 -1.12 -13.33 -1.71
CA HIS A 409 -0.54 -12.11 -1.14
C HIS A 409 0.81 -11.76 -1.74
N GLY A 410 1.17 -12.32 -2.90
CA GLY A 410 2.36 -11.96 -3.66
C GLY A 410 2.20 -10.60 -4.34
N ARG A 411 2.75 -9.51 -3.77
CA ARG A 411 2.49 -8.14 -4.22
C ARG A 411 3.75 -7.37 -4.56
N SER A 412 3.68 -6.51 -5.58
CA SER A 412 4.79 -5.67 -6.01
C SER A 412 4.37 -4.39 -6.75
N GLN A 413 5.26 -3.42 -6.75
CA GLN A 413 5.15 -2.19 -7.54
C GLN A 413 6.02 -2.28 -8.81
N GLY A 414 5.47 -1.85 -9.94
CA GLY A 414 6.21 -1.74 -11.21
C GLY A 414 6.81 -3.08 -11.65
N THR A 415 8.12 -3.10 -11.88
CA THR A 415 8.89 -4.27 -12.35
C THR A 415 9.57 -5.04 -11.22
N ARG A 416 9.26 -4.73 -9.95
CA ARG A 416 9.87 -5.41 -8.81
C ARG A 416 9.32 -6.82 -8.64
N LYS A 417 10.15 -7.70 -8.08
CA LYS A 417 9.76 -9.06 -7.75
C LYS A 417 8.64 -9.05 -6.70
N PRO A 418 7.54 -9.78 -6.90
CA PRO A 418 6.52 -9.97 -5.89
C PRO A 418 7.06 -10.69 -4.64
N VAL A 419 6.63 -10.24 -3.47
CA VAL A 419 6.82 -10.91 -2.18
C VAL A 419 5.54 -10.84 -1.38
N ALA A 420 5.43 -11.63 -0.33
CA ALA A 420 4.27 -11.62 0.55
C ALA A 420 4.11 -10.25 1.23
N ARG A 421 2.95 -9.59 1.03
CA ARG A 421 2.61 -8.28 1.59
C ARG A 421 1.17 -8.24 2.10
N MET A 422 0.93 -7.39 3.07
CA MET A 422 -0.43 -7.09 3.54
C MET A 422 -1.31 -6.53 2.43
N ALA A 423 -2.63 -6.73 2.59
CA ALA A 423 -3.71 -6.15 1.80
C ALA A 423 -4.63 -5.33 2.72
N ASN A 424 -5.69 -5.95 3.24
CA ASN A 424 -6.58 -5.36 4.22
C ASN A 424 -6.44 -6.11 5.55
N LEU A 425 -5.56 -5.63 6.42
CA LEU A 425 -5.34 -6.21 7.74
C LEU A 425 -6.46 -5.76 8.68
N ILE A 426 -7.27 -6.70 9.16
CA ILE A 426 -8.44 -6.43 10.01
C ILE A 426 -8.23 -7.09 11.37
N ALA A 427 -8.07 -6.25 12.40
CA ALA A 427 -8.00 -6.67 13.79
C ALA A 427 -9.39 -6.55 14.45
N ASP A 428 -9.82 -7.60 15.10
CA ASP A 428 -11.07 -7.66 15.86
C ASP A 428 -10.85 -8.14 17.29
N SER A 429 -11.80 -7.82 18.16
CA SER A 429 -11.70 -8.12 19.58
C SER A 429 -13.04 -8.54 20.19
N THR A 430 -12.99 -9.51 21.08
CA THR A 430 -14.15 -9.92 21.89
C THR A 430 -14.25 -9.20 23.24
N LYS A 431 -13.24 -8.40 23.63
CA LYS A 431 -13.21 -7.64 24.90
C LYS A 431 -13.35 -6.14 24.62
N GLN A 432 -14.55 -5.73 24.22
CA GLN A 432 -14.86 -4.36 23.80
C GLN A 432 -15.59 -3.59 24.90
N VAL A 433 -15.20 -2.34 25.11
CA VAL A 433 -15.87 -1.38 25.98
C VAL A 433 -16.15 -0.08 25.23
N ASP A 434 -17.02 0.79 25.73
CA ASP A 434 -17.22 2.10 25.14
C ASP A 434 -16.07 3.07 25.50
N ASP A 435 -16.00 4.19 24.77
CA ASP A 435 -14.89 5.15 24.89
C ASP A 435 -14.80 5.76 26.32
N VAL A 436 -15.95 5.93 27.00
CA VAL A 436 -15.99 6.46 28.36
C VAL A 436 -15.39 5.46 29.34
N GLU A 437 -15.76 4.19 29.22
CA GLU A 437 -15.22 3.11 30.04
C GLU A 437 -13.74 2.89 29.75
N LEU A 438 -13.32 2.97 28.46
CA LEU A 438 -11.92 2.86 28.09
C LEU A 438 -11.07 3.94 28.78
N LYS A 439 -11.55 5.20 28.79
CA LYS A 439 -10.90 6.32 29.48
C LYS A 439 -10.88 6.13 31.01
N LYS A 440 -11.93 5.60 31.60
CA LYS A 440 -11.95 5.26 33.06
C LYS A 440 -10.88 4.22 33.37
N GLN A 441 -10.75 3.19 32.57
CA GLN A 441 -9.74 2.15 32.74
C GLN A 441 -8.31 2.71 32.55
N LEU A 442 -8.09 3.63 31.61
CA LEU A 442 -6.82 4.37 31.46
C LEU A 442 -6.45 5.10 32.76
N ILE A 443 -7.40 5.87 33.34
CA ILE A 443 -7.18 6.62 34.56
C ILE A 443 -6.90 5.67 35.76
N ALA A 444 -7.66 4.57 35.84
CA ALA A 444 -7.46 3.58 36.90
C ALA A 444 -6.07 2.93 36.81
N GLU A 445 -5.63 2.56 35.59
CA GLU A 445 -4.34 1.96 35.39
C GLU A 445 -3.19 2.96 35.65
N ALA A 446 -3.34 4.22 35.23
CA ALA A 446 -2.36 5.26 35.52
C ALA A 446 -2.21 5.47 37.06
N LYS A 447 -3.32 5.49 37.78
CA LYS A 447 -3.31 5.54 39.27
C LYS A 447 -2.61 4.33 39.86
N ARG A 448 -2.91 3.11 39.38
CA ARG A 448 -2.28 1.87 39.83
C ARG A 448 -0.77 1.89 39.68
N GLN A 449 -0.28 2.51 38.59
CA GLN A 449 1.15 2.69 38.32
C GLN A 449 1.77 3.92 39.00
N GLY A 450 1.03 4.67 39.80
CA GLY A 450 1.52 5.89 40.45
C GLY A 450 1.82 7.04 39.49
N LYS A 451 1.24 7.03 38.28
CA LYS A 451 1.44 8.08 37.29
C LYS A 451 0.47 9.24 37.51
N PRO A 452 0.88 10.50 37.31
CA PRO A 452 -0.01 11.64 37.44
C PRO A 452 -1.01 11.76 36.29
N TYR A 453 -0.76 11.10 35.16
CA TYR A 453 -1.60 11.10 33.95
C TYR A 453 -1.43 9.82 33.15
N GLY A 454 -2.41 9.51 32.30
CA GLY A 454 -2.32 8.58 31.17
C GLY A 454 -2.33 9.34 29.85
N LEU A 455 -2.09 8.66 28.72
CA LEU A 455 -2.07 9.30 27.40
C LEU A 455 -3.20 8.78 26.51
N ILE A 456 -3.71 9.64 25.64
CA ILE A 456 -4.55 9.27 24.50
C ILE A 456 -3.83 9.74 23.23
N ILE A 457 -3.48 8.82 22.36
CA ILE A 457 -2.87 9.08 21.05
C ILE A 457 -3.99 8.96 20.02
N ARG A 458 -4.46 10.11 19.50
CA ARG A 458 -5.59 10.15 18.58
C ARG A 458 -5.17 9.97 17.14
N ASP A 459 -3.95 10.39 16.80
CA ASP A 459 -3.47 10.33 15.43
C ASP A 459 -1.97 10.02 15.39
N ILE A 460 -1.57 9.30 14.33
CA ILE A 460 -0.18 8.95 14.00
C ILE A 460 0.03 9.24 12.52
N THR A 461 1.06 10.01 12.18
CA THR A 461 1.41 10.34 10.79
C THR A 461 1.77 9.08 9.99
N GLY A 462 2.40 8.10 10.64
CA GLY A 462 2.81 6.83 10.06
C GLY A 462 3.68 6.04 11.02
N GLY A 463 4.06 4.85 10.60
CA GLY A 463 4.97 3.97 11.31
C GLY A 463 6.12 3.51 10.44
N ASN A 464 7.14 3.00 11.10
CA ASN A 464 8.26 2.29 10.48
C ASN A 464 8.66 1.16 11.41
N THR A 465 8.88 -0.03 10.87
CA THR A 465 9.41 -1.15 11.62
C THR A 465 10.68 -1.66 10.97
N ASN A 466 11.70 -1.86 11.78
CA ASN A 466 12.89 -2.61 11.34
C ASN A 466 12.65 -4.09 11.60
N THR A 467 12.56 -4.89 10.55
CA THR A 467 12.42 -6.34 10.59
C THR A 467 13.76 -7.06 10.44
N SER A 468 14.86 -6.33 10.14
CA SER A 468 16.20 -6.88 9.95
C SER A 468 16.73 -7.58 11.21
N SER A 469 17.43 -8.72 11.02
CA SER A 469 18.12 -9.44 12.09
C SER A 469 19.38 -8.71 12.60
N TYR A 470 19.90 -7.74 11.83
CA TYR A 470 21.14 -7.02 12.11
C TYR A 470 20.95 -5.70 12.87
N GLY A 471 19.81 -5.47 13.50
CA GLY A 471 19.55 -4.23 14.22
C GLY A 471 18.53 -4.38 15.33
N TYR A 472 18.29 -3.30 16.05
CA TYR A 472 17.19 -3.26 16.99
C TYR A 472 15.87 -3.37 16.20
N GLN A 473 15.14 -4.44 16.43
CA GLN A 473 13.78 -4.61 15.92
C GLN A 473 12.85 -3.64 16.64
N ALA A 474 12.99 -2.36 16.32
CA ALA A 474 12.20 -1.31 16.92
C ALA A 474 11.03 -0.92 15.99
N PHE A 475 9.89 -0.71 16.60
CA PHE A 475 8.80 0.05 16.02
C PHE A 475 9.01 1.53 16.34
N LYS A 476 8.93 2.37 15.33
CA LYS A 476 8.89 3.82 15.49
C LYS A 476 7.56 4.31 14.93
N GLY A 477 6.76 4.96 15.77
CA GLY A 477 5.55 5.65 15.36
C GLY A 477 5.69 7.13 15.67
N VAL A 478 5.25 7.98 14.76
CA VAL A 478 5.27 9.45 14.95
C VAL A 478 3.85 9.90 15.31
N PRO A 479 3.53 9.99 16.63
CA PRO A 479 2.22 10.45 17.06
C PRO A 479 2.11 11.95 16.84
N ARG A 480 0.97 12.39 16.36
CA ARG A 480 0.68 13.78 16.03
C ARG A 480 -0.21 14.43 17.05
N MET A 481 -1.35 13.84 17.34
CA MET A 481 -2.33 14.35 18.30
C MET A 481 -2.31 13.53 19.60
N VAL A 482 -1.48 13.96 20.56
CA VAL A 482 -1.30 13.31 21.86
C VAL A 482 -1.96 14.14 22.96
N TYR A 483 -2.80 13.52 23.76
CA TYR A 483 -3.46 14.15 24.90
C TYR A 483 -3.04 13.49 26.20
N ARG A 484 -2.65 14.32 27.16
CA ARG A 484 -2.44 13.93 28.55
C ARG A 484 -3.80 13.96 29.28
N VAL A 485 -4.17 12.88 29.95
CA VAL A 485 -5.38 12.76 30.76
C VAL A 485 -4.98 12.79 32.23
N ASP A 486 -5.32 13.85 32.93
CA ASP A 486 -5.03 14.00 34.37
C ASP A 486 -5.81 12.95 35.17
N VAL A 487 -5.15 12.24 36.09
CA VAL A 487 -5.79 11.16 36.86
C VAL A 487 -6.74 11.64 37.96
N LYS A 488 -6.64 12.92 38.38
CA LYS A 488 -7.50 13.48 39.44
C LYS A 488 -8.77 14.09 38.84
N THR A 489 -8.63 14.83 37.73
CA THR A 489 -9.72 15.59 37.12
C THR A 489 -10.34 14.86 35.94
N GLY A 490 -9.58 13.99 35.27
CA GLY A 490 -9.95 13.38 33.96
C GLY A 490 -9.88 14.35 32.80
N GLU A 491 -9.33 15.55 32.99
CA GLU A 491 -9.19 16.57 31.96
C GLU A 491 -8.13 16.20 30.96
N GLU A 492 -8.40 16.50 29.67
CA GLU A 492 -7.48 16.25 28.56
C GLU A 492 -6.74 17.53 28.17
N SER A 493 -5.43 17.45 28.02
CA SER A 493 -4.61 18.55 27.53
C SER A 493 -3.68 18.09 26.41
N LEU A 494 -3.67 18.84 25.29
CA LEU A 494 -2.82 18.56 24.14
C LEU A 494 -1.35 18.74 24.51
N VAL A 495 -0.51 17.79 24.06
CA VAL A 495 0.95 17.80 24.26
C VAL A 495 1.66 17.34 23.01
N ARG A 496 2.97 17.57 22.88
CA ARG A 496 3.78 17.22 21.73
C ARG A 496 5.22 16.81 22.09
N GLY A 497 6.04 16.55 21.07
CA GLY A 497 7.48 16.38 21.21
C GLY A 497 7.91 14.96 21.58
N VAL A 498 7.09 13.95 21.33
CA VAL A 498 7.38 12.56 21.64
C VAL A 498 7.17 11.64 20.44
N GLU A 499 7.93 10.55 20.39
CA GLU A 499 7.82 9.47 19.42
C GLU A 499 7.60 8.16 20.16
N ILE A 500 6.79 7.26 19.56
CA ILE A 500 6.65 5.90 20.07
C ILE A 500 7.90 5.14 19.70
N VAL A 501 8.54 4.53 20.70
CA VAL A 501 9.68 3.63 20.52
C VAL A 501 9.47 2.42 21.41
N GLY A 502 9.68 1.23 20.87
CA GLY A 502 9.58 0.04 21.68
C GLY A 502 9.75 -1.23 20.87
N THR A 503 9.91 -2.34 21.56
CA THR A 503 9.78 -3.65 20.93
C THR A 503 8.30 -3.87 20.60
N PRO A 504 7.92 -4.04 19.35
CA PRO A 504 6.52 -4.14 18.94
C PRO A 504 5.72 -5.17 19.72
N LEU A 505 6.33 -6.32 20.01
CA LEU A 505 5.69 -7.42 20.73
C LEU A 505 5.35 -7.09 22.18
N SER A 506 6.16 -6.26 22.85
CA SER A 506 5.88 -5.89 24.24
C SER A 506 4.61 -5.05 24.34
N SER A 507 4.39 -4.16 23.38
CA SER A 507 3.19 -3.30 23.35
C SER A 507 1.93 -4.11 23.05
N ILE A 508 1.94 -4.98 22.06
CA ILE A 508 0.74 -5.76 21.68
C ILE A 508 0.35 -6.82 22.72
N ASN A 509 1.29 -7.37 23.46
CA ASN A 509 1.01 -8.31 24.55
C ASN A 509 0.45 -7.63 25.81
N ARG A 510 0.52 -6.29 25.88
CA ARG A 510 0.02 -5.48 26.99
C ARG A 510 -1.32 -4.80 26.69
N ILE A 511 -2.06 -5.24 25.68
CA ILE A 511 -3.42 -4.76 25.40
C ILE A 511 -4.34 -5.26 26.52
N MET A 512 -4.98 -4.33 27.22
CA MET A 512 -5.88 -4.62 28.35
C MET A 512 -7.34 -4.73 27.92
N ALA A 513 -7.78 -3.86 27.03
CA ALA A 513 -9.14 -3.77 26.51
C ALA A 513 -9.15 -3.05 25.17
N THR A 514 -10.27 -3.12 24.45
CA THR A 514 -10.45 -2.43 23.17
C THR A 514 -11.73 -1.62 23.15
N GLY A 515 -11.77 -0.60 22.30
CA GLY A 515 -12.97 0.14 21.98
C GLY A 515 -13.95 -0.68 21.13
N ARG A 516 -15.22 -0.26 21.07
CA ARG A 516 -16.23 -0.88 20.19
C ARG A 516 -16.15 -0.42 18.75
N LYS A 517 -15.76 0.83 18.55
CA LYS A 517 -15.65 1.42 17.21
C LYS A 517 -14.34 1.01 16.60
N GLN A 518 -14.42 0.55 15.37
CA GLN A 518 -13.25 0.37 14.52
C GLN A 518 -13.04 1.62 13.66
N GLY A 519 -11.79 1.92 13.35
CA GLY A 519 -11.40 2.91 12.35
C GLY A 519 -10.58 2.25 11.25
N VAL A 520 -10.47 2.95 10.14
CA VAL A 520 -9.72 2.50 8.95
C VAL A 520 -8.54 3.43 8.75
N PHE A 521 -7.35 2.87 8.76
CA PHE A 521 -6.14 3.51 8.26
C PHE A 521 -5.93 3.06 6.82
N ASN A 522 -6.07 3.97 5.86
CA ASN A 522 -5.78 3.77 4.45
C ASN A 522 -4.44 4.39 4.09
N GLY A 523 -3.59 3.65 3.38
CA GLY A 523 -2.27 4.15 3.01
C GLY A 523 -1.54 3.27 2.01
N PHE A 524 -0.23 3.49 1.93
CA PHE A 524 0.70 2.70 1.14
C PHE A 524 1.76 2.10 2.05
N CYS A 525 2.01 0.82 1.87
CA CYS A 525 3.07 0.11 2.58
C CYS A 525 4.31 0.00 1.71
N GLY A 526 5.43 0.57 2.16
CA GLY A 526 6.73 0.51 1.48
C GLY A 526 7.59 -0.64 2.02
N ALA A 527 8.09 -1.50 1.12
CA ALA A 527 9.09 -2.52 1.43
C ALA A 527 9.92 -2.86 0.18
N GLU A 528 10.67 -3.96 0.21
CA GLU A 528 11.55 -4.40 -0.87
C GLU A 528 10.85 -4.52 -2.23
N SER A 529 9.61 -4.97 -2.26
CA SER A 529 8.81 -5.04 -3.50
C SER A 529 8.16 -3.70 -3.91
N GLY A 530 8.50 -2.59 -3.26
CA GLY A 530 7.96 -1.24 -3.53
C GLY A 530 6.76 -0.88 -2.67
N ASN A 531 6.05 0.17 -3.09
CA ASN A 531 4.86 0.67 -2.41
C ASN A 531 3.61 -0.04 -2.94
N VAL A 532 2.84 -0.63 -2.05
CA VAL A 532 1.55 -1.26 -2.38
C VAL A 532 0.43 -0.62 -1.55
N PRO A 533 -0.77 -0.41 -2.13
CA PRO A 533 -1.90 0.12 -1.37
C PRO A 533 -2.37 -0.90 -0.33
N VAL A 534 -2.66 -0.42 0.87
CA VAL A 534 -3.06 -1.25 2.01
C VAL A 534 -4.10 -0.54 2.86
N SER A 535 -4.86 -1.32 3.63
CA SER A 535 -5.69 -0.81 4.72
C SER A 535 -5.42 -1.58 5.99
N THR A 536 -5.53 -0.89 7.12
CA THR A 536 -5.59 -1.55 8.42
C THR A 536 -6.82 -1.10 9.17
N VAL A 537 -7.61 -2.05 9.61
CA VAL A 537 -8.83 -1.82 10.40
C VAL A 537 -8.60 -2.31 11.81
N ALA A 538 -8.79 -1.45 12.79
CA ALA A 538 -8.60 -1.80 14.19
C ALA A 538 -9.56 -1.05 15.12
N PRO A 539 -9.93 -1.62 16.28
CA PRO A 539 -10.56 -0.89 17.36
C PRO A 539 -9.53 -0.04 18.11
N ALA A 540 -9.98 0.96 18.86
CA ALA A 540 -9.12 1.63 19.83
C ALA A 540 -8.52 0.61 20.81
N LEU A 541 -7.29 0.82 21.27
CA LEU A 541 -6.58 -0.07 22.17
C LEU A 541 -6.25 0.65 23.49
N LEU A 542 -6.56 0.05 24.63
CA LEU A 542 -5.97 0.42 25.90
C LEU A 542 -4.75 -0.46 26.16
N LEU A 543 -3.58 0.15 26.15
CA LEU A 543 -2.31 -0.47 26.48
C LEU A 543 -1.98 -0.26 27.96
N GLN A 544 -1.53 -1.31 28.63
CA GLN A 544 -1.00 -1.21 29.99
C GLN A 544 0.24 -0.31 30.03
N GLU A 545 1.05 -0.37 28.98
CA GLU A 545 2.26 0.41 28.88
C GLU A 545 2.62 0.69 27.42
N ILE A 546 2.97 1.92 27.13
CA ILE A 546 3.64 2.38 25.93
C ILE A 546 4.89 3.14 26.34
N GLU A 547 5.92 3.06 25.53
CA GLU A 547 7.15 3.81 25.72
C GLU A 547 7.26 4.92 24.66
N LEU A 548 7.38 6.15 25.13
CA LEU A 548 7.59 7.33 24.33
C LEU A 548 8.92 7.97 24.69
N GLN A 549 9.74 8.22 23.69
CA GLN A 549 10.95 9.01 23.83
C GLN A 549 10.75 10.42 23.28
N ARG A 550 11.67 11.32 23.59
CA ARG A 550 11.66 12.66 23.01
C ARG A 550 11.90 12.53 21.49
N ALA A 551 11.08 13.23 20.71
CA ALA A 551 11.27 13.30 19.26
C ALA A 551 12.65 13.86 18.94
N MET A 552 13.41 13.11 18.11
CA MET A 552 14.81 13.46 17.74
C MET A 552 14.86 14.39 16.52
N GLU A 553 13.84 15.20 16.29
CA GLU A 553 13.83 16.14 15.19
C GLU A 553 14.80 17.30 15.42
N GLY A 554 15.48 17.71 14.34
CA GLY A 554 16.35 18.87 14.35
C GLY A 554 15.56 20.12 14.74
N LYS A 555 16.10 20.88 15.70
CA LYS A 555 15.53 22.18 16.09
C LYS A 555 16.06 23.26 15.17
N ASP A 556 15.41 23.43 14.02
CA ASP A 556 15.75 24.52 13.11
C ASP A 556 15.03 25.82 13.49
N ARG A 557 15.64 26.92 13.13
CA ARG A 557 14.98 28.21 13.28
C ARG A 557 13.84 28.36 12.27
N PRO A 558 12.73 29.05 12.65
CA PRO A 558 11.70 29.44 11.68
C PRO A 558 12.28 30.33 10.60
N PRO A 559 11.58 30.57 9.48
CA PRO A 559 11.98 31.50 8.46
C PRO A 559 12.34 32.88 9.08
N ILE A 560 13.47 33.47 8.67
CA ILE A 560 13.97 34.74 9.23
C ILE A 560 13.04 35.90 8.87
N LEU A 561 12.50 35.87 7.65
CA LEU A 561 11.52 36.85 7.20
C LEU A 561 10.10 36.33 7.45
N MET A 562 9.20 37.24 7.73
CA MET A 562 7.79 36.93 7.80
C MET A 562 7.26 36.52 6.42
N SER A 563 6.19 35.69 6.41
CA SER A 563 5.53 35.34 5.18
C SER A 563 5.06 36.58 4.41
N PRO A 564 5.22 36.61 3.06
CA PRO A 564 4.65 37.69 2.25
C PRO A 564 3.14 37.90 2.45
N ALA A 565 2.42 36.84 2.83
CA ALA A 565 0.99 36.89 3.16
C ALA A 565 0.69 37.73 4.42
N SER A 566 1.65 37.86 5.36
CA SER A 566 1.49 38.73 6.54
C SER A 566 1.64 40.21 6.25
N SER A 567 2.26 40.57 5.13
CA SER A 567 2.46 41.97 4.76
C SER A 567 1.24 42.66 4.12
N THR A 568 0.24 41.88 3.69
CA THR A 568 -1.01 42.40 3.10
C THR A 568 -2.01 42.95 4.12
N THR A 569 -1.84 42.63 5.41
CA THR A 569 -2.66 43.19 6.51
C THR A 569 -2.06 44.46 7.14
N ALA A 570 -0.85 44.84 6.78
CA ALA A 570 -0.12 46.02 7.34
C ALA A 570 -0.04 47.21 6.38
N SER A 571 -0.93 47.36 5.40
CA SER A 571 -1.04 48.61 4.61
C SER A 571 -1.89 49.65 5.33
N GLY A 572 -1.50 49.97 6.55
CA GLY A 572 -1.97 51.06 7.36
C GLY A 572 -0.82 51.52 8.24
N GLU A 573 -0.20 52.65 7.80
CA GLU A 573 0.83 53.44 8.52
C GLU A 573 2.29 52.96 8.42
N VAL A 574 2.92 53.32 7.31
CA VAL A 574 4.36 53.67 7.33
C VAL A 574 4.49 55.10 7.88
N LYS A 575 5.01 55.24 9.07
CA LYS A 575 5.66 56.48 9.52
C LYS A 575 7.16 56.34 9.41
#